data_de9d3f1847c4686ead3a74901a6fd5ad
#
_entry.id   de9d3f1847c4686ead3a74901a6fd5ad
#
_cell.length_a   1.000
_cell.length_b   1.000
_cell.length_c   1.000
_cell.angle_alpha   90.00
_cell.angle_beta   90.00
_cell.angle_gamma   90.00
#
_symmetry.space_group_name_H-M   'P 1'
#
loop_
_entity.id
_entity.type
_entity.pdbx_description
1 polymer ?
#
loop_
_entity_poly.entity_id
_entity_poly.type
_entity_poly.pdbx_seq_one_letter_code
_entity_poly.pdbx_strand_id
1 'polypeptide(L)'
;MRRVNRPGFTFIELLTVMIVMGLLAGIGIPRIRNMKERAYQATLRSDLGALRTAQEAYYAENLRYATDVNALDFRLSSRVSVVIESSDPLRGWKAEARHMWLSTPCTTATGDEAVSVESGAIICSNISATLGAVTGSR
;
A
#
# COMPACT_ATOMS: atom_id res chain seq x y z
N MET A 1 -6.87 -60.04 -25.15
CA MET A 1 -6.61 -58.60 -24.89
C MET A 1 -7.91 -57.82 -25.04
N ARG A 2 -8.45 -57.25 -23.94
CA ARG A 2 -9.68 -56.47 -23.93
C ARG A 2 -9.36 -55.03 -24.31
N ARG A 3 -9.77 -54.57 -25.49
CA ARG A 3 -9.65 -53.14 -25.86
C ARG A 3 -10.57 -52.32 -24.96
N VAL A 4 -10.00 -51.48 -24.10
CA VAL A 4 -10.74 -50.48 -23.33
C VAL A 4 -11.15 -49.41 -24.31
N ASN A 5 -12.46 -49.36 -24.63
CA ASN A 5 -13.06 -48.29 -25.46
C ASN A 5 -13.11 -47.02 -24.60
N ARG A 6 -12.19 -46.07 -24.85
CA ARG A 6 -12.19 -44.79 -24.18
C ARG A 6 -13.15 -43.85 -24.94
N PRO A 7 -14.20 -43.38 -24.33
CA PRO A 7 -15.10 -42.40 -24.97
C PRO A 7 -14.28 -41.13 -25.29
N GLY A 8 -14.33 -40.68 -26.53
CA GLY A 8 -13.75 -39.40 -26.94
C GLY A 8 -14.64 -38.23 -26.54
N PHE A 9 -14.01 -37.05 -26.26
CA PHE A 9 -14.74 -35.83 -26.00
C PHE A 9 -15.50 -35.36 -27.23
N THR A 10 -16.72 -34.87 -27.04
CA THR A 10 -17.52 -34.28 -28.11
C THR A 10 -17.14 -32.81 -28.31
N PHE A 11 -17.26 -32.31 -29.54
CA PHE A 11 -17.01 -30.90 -29.85
C PHE A 11 -17.89 -29.95 -29.04
N ILE A 12 -19.15 -30.32 -28.81
CA ILE A 12 -20.09 -29.52 -28.00
C ILE A 12 -19.67 -29.42 -26.52
N GLU A 13 -19.09 -30.47 -25.99
CA GLU A 13 -18.59 -30.52 -24.61
C GLU A 13 -17.41 -29.55 -24.41
N LEU A 14 -16.46 -29.49 -25.37
CA LEU A 14 -15.38 -28.50 -25.36
C LEU A 14 -15.91 -27.07 -25.48
N LEU A 15 -16.91 -26.84 -26.33
CA LEU A 15 -17.48 -25.52 -26.57
C LEU A 15 -18.23 -25.01 -25.34
N THR A 16 -18.99 -25.84 -24.65
CA THR A 16 -19.69 -25.48 -23.40
C THR A 16 -18.72 -25.14 -22.28
N VAL A 17 -17.62 -25.90 -22.13
CA VAL A 17 -16.57 -25.60 -21.13
C VAL A 17 -15.91 -24.26 -21.40
N MET A 18 -15.60 -23.94 -22.67
CA MET A 18 -15.01 -22.63 -23.02
C MET A 18 -15.95 -21.46 -22.70
N ILE A 19 -17.26 -21.61 -22.95
CA ILE A 19 -18.26 -20.58 -22.63
C ILE A 19 -18.31 -20.36 -21.11
N VAL A 20 -18.40 -21.44 -20.32
CA VAL A 20 -18.46 -21.34 -18.86
C VAL A 20 -17.20 -20.71 -18.28
N MET A 21 -16.00 -21.12 -18.75
CA MET A 21 -14.74 -20.51 -18.33
C MET A 21 -14.67 -19.01 -18.68
N GLY A 22 -15.15 -18.62 -19.85
CA GLY A 22 -15.21 -17.21 -20.28
C GLY A 22 -16.08 -16.36 -19.36
N LEU A 23 -17.27 -16.85 -19.00
CA LEU A 23 -18.17 -16.16 -18.08
C LEU A 23 -17.56 -16.00 -16.68
N LEU A 24 -16.94 -17.06 -16.14
CA LEU A 24 -16.29 -17.01 -14.82
C LEU A 24 -15.07 -16.09 -14.80
N ALA A 25 -14.27 -16.07 -15.87
CA ALA A 25 -13.11 -15.20 -15.99
C ALA A 25 -13.51 -13.70 -16.01
N GLY A 26 -14.64 -13.35 -16.66
CA GLY A 26 -15.15 -11.98 -16.72
C GLY A 26 -15.45 -11.37 -15.36
N ILE A 27 -15.87 -12.17 -14.38
CA ILE A 27 -16.19 -11.70 -13.02
C ILE A 27 -14.96 -11.77 -12.10
N GLY A 28 -14.07 -12.74 -12.31
CA GLY A 28 -12.93 -13.01 -11.42
C GLY A 28 -11.81 -11.98 -11.50
N ILE A 29 -11.46 -11.53 -12.70
CA ILE A 29 -10.29 -10.67 -12.94
C ILE A 29 -10.37 -9.30 -12.21
N PRO A 30 -11.46 -8.51 -12.28
CA PRO A 30 -11.53 -7.22 -11.60
C PRO A 30 -11.46 -7.36 -10.07
N ARG A 31 -12.01 -8.43 -9.52
CA ARG A 31 -12.00 -8.68 -8.08
C ARG A 31 -10.58 -8.92 -7.54
N ILE A 32 -9.76 -9.64 -8.30
CA ILE A 32 -8.36 -9.92 -7.93
C ILE A 32 -7.51 -8.64 -7.92
N ARG A 33 -7.73 -7.71 -8.85
CA ARG A 33 -7.01 -6.41 -8.89
C ARG A 33 -7.25 -5.60 -7.62
N ASN A 34 -8.50 -5.42 -7.22
CA ASN A 34 -8.86 -4.68 -6.01
C ASN A 34 -8.30 -5.33 -4.73
N MET A 35 -8.20 -6.66 -4.69
CA MET A 35 -7.58 -7.36 -3.56
C MET A 35 -6.08 -7.10 -3.47
N LYS A 36 -5.37 -7.07 -4.62
CA LYS A 36 -3.93 -6.76 -4.66
C LYS A 36 -3.65 -5.32 -4.20
N GLU A 37 -4.43 -4.35 -4.64
CA GLU A 37 -4.27 -2.95 -4.21
C GLU A 37 -4.43 -2.81 -2.70
N ARG A 38 -5.45 -3.44 -2.12
CA ARG A 38 -5.65 -3.46 -0.65
C ARG A 38 -4.50 -4.14 0.08
N ALA A 39 -3.94 -5.21 -0.46
CA ALA A 39 -2.79 -5.90 0.11
C ALA A 39 -1.55 -4.99 0.11
N TYR A 40 -1.27 -4.27 -0.98
CA TYR A 40 -0.16 -3.33 -1.05
C TYR A 40 -0.35 -2.14 -0.11
N GLN A 41 -1.57 -1.61 0.02
CA GLN A 41 -1.86 -0.57 1.01
C GLN A 41 -1.66 -1.08 2.45
N ALA A 42 -2.04 -2.32 2.75
CA ALA A 42 -1.80 -2.92 4.06
C ALA A 42 -0.29 -3.05 4.36
N THR A 43 0.52 -3.41 3.36
CA THR A 43 1.98 -3.43 3.48
C THR A 43 2.55 -2.05 3.80
N LEU A 44 2.12 -1.00 3.06
CA LEU A 44 2.56 0.37 3.32
C LEU A 44 2.19 0.86 4.73
N ARG A 45 0.98 0.53 5.19
CA ARG A 45 0.55 0.87 6.55
C ARG A 45 1.37 0.14 7.62
N SER A 46 1.69 -1.13 7.39
CA SER A 46 2.55 -1.90 8.29
C SER A 46 3.96 -1.30 8.37
N ASP A 47 4.55 -0.95 7.23
CA ASP A 47 5.89 -0.37 7.18
C ASP A 47 5.93 1.02 7.82
N LEU A 48 4.92 1.87 7.59
CA LEU A 48 4.82 3.17 8.26
C LEU A 48 4.59 3.04 9.76
N GLY A 49 3.85 2.02 10.21
CA GLY A 49 3.70 1.71 11.63
C GLY A 49 5.02 1.29 12.27
N ALA A 50 5.79 0.43 11.61
CA ALA A 50 7.13 0.02 12.05
C ALA A 50 8.11 1.21 12.06
N LEU A 51 8.07 2.06 11.02
CA LEU A 51 8.86 3.29 10.95
C LEU A 51 8.58 4.21 12.13
N ARG A 52 7.31 4.40 12.48
CA ARG A 52 6.93 5.23 13.63
C ARG A 52 7.53 4.67 14.93
N THR A 53 7.46 3.37 15.12
CA THR A 53 8.07 2.74 16.32
C THR A 53 9.59 2.94 16.36
N ALA A 54 10.26 2.80 15.21
CA ALA A 54 11.70 3.04 15.09
C ALA A 54 12.08 4.51 15.34
N GLN A 55 11.24 5.46 14.87
CA GLN A 55 11.44 6.89 15.12
C GLN A 55 11.30 7.24 16.60
N GLU A 56 10.33 6.67 17.31
CA GLU A 56 10.18 6.89 18.75
C GLU A 56 11.36 6.28 19.55
N ALA A 57 11.85 5.11 19.15
CA ALA A 57 13.04 4.50 19.74
C ALA A 57 14.28 5.39 19.50
N TYR A 58 14.47 5.87 18.27
CA TYR A 58 15.58 6.79 17.94
C TYR A 58 15.49 8.11 18.72
N TYR A 59 14.29 8.66 18.88
CA TYR A 59 14.06 9.88 19.66
C TYR A 59 14.40 9.68 21.14
N ALA A 60 14.08 8.54 21.72
CA ALA A 60 14.40 8.23 23.12
C ALA A 60 15.92 8.24 23.39
N GLU A 61 16.74 7.88 22.40
CA GLU A 61 18.19 7.85 22.52
C GLU A 61 18.86 9.17 22.13
N ASN A 62 18.33 9.86 21.11
CA ASN A 62 18.98 11.00 20.46
C ASN A 62 18.30 12.35 20.74
N LEU A 63 17.12 12.37 21.40
CA LEU A 63 16.28 13.53 21.67
C LEU A 63 15.91 14.32 20.38
N ARG A 64 15.89 13.65 19.26
CA ARG A 64 15.50 14.16 17.93
C ARG A 64 15.05 13.02 17.05
N TYR A 65 14.20 13.28 16.09
CA TYR A 65 13.80 12.32 15.06
C TYR A 65 14.86 12.17 13.97
N ALA A 66 14.94 10.98 13.39
CA ALA A 66 15.83 10.73 12.26
C ALA A 66 15.26 11.34 10.98
N THR A 67 16.12 11.94 10.17
CA THR A 67 15.78 12.47 8.84
C THR A 67 16.16 11.50 7.71
N ASP A 68 16.90 10.44 8.03
CA ASP A 68 17.29 9.38 7.11
C ASP A 68 16.81 8.03 7.61
N VAL A 69 16.17 7.27 6.73
CA VAL A 69 15.69 5.90 6.99
C VAL A 69 16.83 4.97 7.41
N ASN A 70 18.03 5.18 6.86
CA ASN A 70 19.20 4.36 7.17
C ASN A 70 19.76 4.55 8.60
N ALA A 71 19.35 5.62 9.27
CA ALA A 71 19.69 5.85 10.67
C ALA A 71 18.82 5.05 11.64
N LEU A 72 17.77 4.43 11.16
CA LEU A 72 16.79 3.70 11.95
C LEU A 72 17.04 2.19 11.85
N ASP A 73 16.93 1.50 13.00
CA ASP A 73 16.97 0.04 13.02
C ASP A 73 15.60 -0.54 12.62
N PHE A 74 15.34 -0.49 11.32
CA PHE A 74 14.10 -1.02 10.77
C PHE A 74 14.28 -1.46 9.31
N ARG A 75 13.48 -2.43 8.86
CA ARG A 75 13.55 -2.95 7.49
C ARG A 75 12.26 -2.70 6.75
N LEU A 76 12.41 -2.11 5.57
CA LEU A 76 11.32 -1.96 4.60
C LEU A 76 10.94 -3.29 3.97
N SER A 77 9.66 -3.46 3.71
CA SER A 77 9.15 -4.55 2.86
C SER A 77 9.71 -4.45 1.44
N SER A 78 9.74 -5.57 0.72
CA SER A 78 10.25 -5.58 -0.64
C SER A 78 9.42 -4.65 -1.55
N ARG A 79 10.10 -3.87 -2.40
CA ARG A 79 9.49 -2.92 -3.36
C ARG A 79 8.73 -1.76 -2.71
N VAL A 80 8.99 -1.48 -1.44
CA VAL A 80 8.55 -0.27 -0.76
C VAL A 80 9.72 0.69 -0.67
N SER A 81 9.45 1.96 -0.92
CA SER A 81 10.37 3.08 -0.68
C SER A 81 9.71 4.05 0.30
N VAL A 82 10.51 4.59 1.21
CA VAL A 82 10.05 5.59 2.19
C VAL A 82 10.97 6.79 2.12
N VAL A 83 10.37 7.98 2.16
CA VAL A 83 11.07 9.25 2.29
C VAL A 83 10.62 9.88 3.61
N ILE A 84 11.58 10.30 4.42
CA ILE A 84 11.33 11.03 5.67
C ILE A 84 11.66 12.49 5.40
N GLU A 85 10.78 13.38 5.83
CA GLU A 85 10.96 14.84 5.78
C GLU A 85 10.68 15.41 7.18
N SER A 86 11.46 16.41 7.58
CA SER A 86 11.26 17.14 8.82
C SER A 86 11.82 18.54 8.65
N SER A 87 11.05 19.56 8.97
CA SER A 87 11.49 20.94 9.04
C SER A 87 12.25 21.23 10.34
N ASP A 88 11.85 20.58 11.43
CA ASP A 88 12.53 20.60 12.72
C ASP A 88 12.52 19.20 13.36
N PRO A 89 13.63 18.46 13.32
CA PRO A 89 13.70 17.12 13.90
C PRO A 89 13.48 17.02 15.40
N LEU A 90 13.50 18.15 16.13
CA LEU A 90 13.20 18.18 17.56
C LEU A 90 11.68 18.16 17.82
N ARG A 91 10.86 18.57 16.85
CA ARG A 91 9.43 18.84 17.03
C ARG A 91 8.51 17.94 16.25
N GLY A 92 9.01 17.31 15.19
CA GLY A 92 8.18 16.42 14.39
C GLY A 92 8.85 15.91 13.12
N TRP A 93 8.14 15.00 12.45
CA TRP A 93 8.55 14.41 11.18
C TRP A 93 7.32 13.97 10.38
N LYS A 94 7.46 13.88 9.09
CA LYS A 94 6.51 13.22 8.20
C LYS A 94 7.23 12.21 7.31
N ALA A 95 6.52 11.20 6.88
CA ALA A 95 7.02 10.23 5.94
C ALA A 95 5.99 9.87 4.90
N GLU A 96 6.48 9.62 3.69
CA GLU A 96 5.70 9.10 2.58
C GLU A 96 6.25 7.74 2.17
N ALA A 97 5.38 6.73 2.15
CA ALA A 97 5.68 5.39 1.69
C ALA A 97 5.03 5.13 0.32
N ARG A 98 5.78 4.57 -0.62
CA ARG A 98 5.34 4.20 -1.96
C ARG A 98 5.64 2.74 -2.23
N HIS A 99 4.69 2.04 -2.84
CA HIS A 99 4.91 0.68 -3.33
C HIS A 99 5.01 0.70 -4.87
N MET A 100 5.97 -0.02 -5.45
CA MET A 100 6.27 0.00 -6.89
C MET A 100 5.03 -0.25 -7.80
N TRP A 101 4.06 -1.03 -7.32
CA TRP A 101 2.86 -1.39 -8.08
C TRP A 101 1.59 -0.68 -7.63
N LEU A 102 1.72 0.32 -6.76
CA LEU A 102 0.60 1.12 -6.27
C LEU A 102 0.82 2.59 -6.59
N SER A 103 -0.12 3.21 -7.29
CA SER A 103 -0.04 4.63 -7.64
C SER A 103 -0.34 5.56 -6.46
N THR A 104 -1.05 5.06 -5.45
CA THR A 104 -1.45 5.84 -4.28
C THR A 104 -0.44 5.68 -3.16
N PRO A 105 0.28 6.74 -2.74
CA PRO A 105 1.17 6.69 -1.59
C PRO A 105 0.38 6.64 -0.28
N CYS A 106 1.05 6.19 0.78
CA CYS A 106 0.58 6.35 2.16
C CYS A 106 1.51 7.31 2.90
N THR A 107 0.94 8.18 3.72
CA THR A 107 1.67 9.19 4.48
C THR A 107 1.33 9.10 5.96
N THR A 108 2.29 9.48 6.80
CA THR A 108 2.10 9.69 8.23
C THR A 108 2.90 10.91 8.66
N ALA A 109 2.43 11.60 9.68
CA ALA A 109 3.13 12.76 10.24
C ALA A 109 2.95 12.79 11.76
N THR A 110 3.91 13.37 12.47
CA THR A 110 3.91 13.51 13.94
C THR A 110 4.43 14.89 14.34
N GLY A 111 3.92 15.41 15.44
CA GLY A 111 4.31 16.73 15.94
C GLY A 111 3.90 17.87 15.02
N ASP A 112 4.75 18.87 14.86
CA ASP A 112 4.46 20.09 14.08
C ASP A 112 4.26 19.84 12.58
N GLU A 113 4.69 18.68 12.06
CA GLU A 113 4.46 18.25 10.68
C GLU A 113 3.04 17.69 10.44
N ALA A 114 2.27 17.43 11.49
CA ALA A 114 0.89 16.91 11.41
C ALA A 114 -0.16 18.00 11.22
N VAL A 115 0.10 19.00 10.38
CA VAL A 115 -0.73 20.21 10.22
C VAL A 115 -2.15 19.93 9.69
N SER A 116 -2.34 18.87 8.93
CA SER A 116 -3.64 18.53 8.28
C SER A 116 -4.15 17.13 8.60
N VAL A 117 -3.46 16.42 9.48
CA VAL A 117 -3.72 15.01 9.79
C VAL A 117 -3.60 14.81 11.29
N GLU A 118 -4.42 13.96 11.88
CA GLU A 118 -4.24 13.53 13.28
C GLU A 118 -2.85 12.96 13.45
N SER A 119 -2.11 13.45 14.47
CA SER A 119 -0.72 13.08 14.72
C SER A 119 -0.58 11.55 14.82
N GLY A 120 0.27 10.96 13.99
CA GLY A 120 0.51 9.52 13.90
C GLY A 120 -0.52 8.74 13.09
N ALA A 121 -1.54 9.37 12.51
CA ALA A 121 -2.45 8.69 11.59
C ALA A 121 -1.74 8.31 10.28
N ILE A 122 -2.10 7.16 9.72
CA ILE A 122 -1.59 6.71 8.43
C ILE A 122 -2.68 6.85 7.37
N ILE A 123 -2.49 7.75 6.43
CA ILE A 123 -3.45 8.04 5.36
C ILE A 123 -2.89 7.57 4.03
N CYS A 124 -3.67 6.76 3.32
CA CYS A 124 -3.36 6.31 1.96
C CYS A 124 -4.31 7.02 0.98
N SER A 125 -3.90 8.15 0.45
CA SER A 125 -4.65 8.94 -0.54
C SER A 125 -3.71 9.76 -1.40
N ASN A 126 -4.13 10.11 -2.60
CA ASN A 126 -3.42 11.10 -3.41
C ASN A 126 -3.66 12.49 -2.80
N ILE A 127 -2.68 13.01 -2.07
CA ILE A 127 -2.74 14.34 -1.41
C ILE A 127 -3.03 15.48 -2.40
N SER A 128 -2.73 15.29 -3.67
CA SER A 128 -3.07 16.27 -4.73
C SER A 128 -4.57 16.56 -4.87
N ALA A 129 -5.46 15.70 -4.35
CA ALA A 129 -6.90 15.91 -4.42
C ALA A 129 -7.47 16.71 -3.24
N THR A 130 -6.74 16.79 -2.10
CA THR A 130 -7.27 17.40 -0.87
C THR A 130 -6.94 18.89 -0.75
N LEU A 131 -5.89 19.37 -1.39
CA LEU A 131 -5.52 20.80 -1.40
C LEU A 131 -6.42 21.66 -2.29
N GLY A 132 -7.20 21.07 -3.20
CA GLY A 132 -8.15 21.77 -4.07
C GLY A 132 -9.54 22.02 -3.44
N ALA A 133 -9.87 21.36 -2.33
CA ALA A 133 -11.22 21.39 -1.76
C ALA A 133 -11.42 22.44 -0.63
N VAL A 134 -10.34 23.09 -0.14
CA VAL A 134 -10.41 24.03 0.98
C VAL A 134 -10.50 25.51 0.53
N THR A 135 -10.33 25.82 -0.75
CA THR A 135 -10.36 27.21 -1.26
C THR A 135 -11.68 27.61 -1.94
N GLY A 136 -12.79 26.92 -1.65
CA GLY A 136 -14.08 27.17 -2.30
C GLY A 136 -15.26 27.31 -1.35
N SER A 137 -15.23 28.24 -0.36
CA SER A 137 -16.48 28.81 0.18
C SER A 137 -16.20 30.16 0.85
N ARG A 138 -16.43 31.20 0.10
CA ARG A 138 -16.90 32.49 0.57
C ARG A 138 -18.10 32.89 -0.25
#